data_2acc86cc8d1fc87fefbb5eba2596e912
#
_entry.id   2acc86cc8d1fc87fefbb5eba2596e912
#
_cell.length_a   1.000
_cell.length_b   1.000
_cell.length_c   1.000
_cell.angle_alpha   90.00
_cell.angle_beta   90.00
_cell.angle_gamma   90.00
#
_symmetry.space_group_name_H-M   'P 1'
#
loop_
_entity.id
_entity.type
_entity.pdbx_description
1 polymer ?
#
loop_
_entity_poly.entity_id
_entity_poly.type
_entity_poly.pdbx_seq_one_letter_code
_entity_poly.pdbx_strand_id
1 'polypeptide(L)'
;MAKAAEYKLGPNDFPRGWFVVAEGKELDRGPMAVRFFGRDLALYRGESGKPVLLDAYCAHMGTHLTASTSAMIVKNGKQIEGDSIRCPYHGWRYNSAGEVDDIPYFDGPCPKSASIRSYPVVDSLGCVMAWFDPDGRQPDYEAPSLPEWDDPRWVRWGLDHLGELPIHPQEILDNMADVRHLGPTHGCPSEYFENEFKDHIYIQRQGGPMQLYQTYLYTTTWYTGPGILLSKQVFGDTVAYEMIANTPVEDGTSHCWHGGLSRGTADVASDDDRAAAKVAQAGALEAFSADFNIWQNKRPALVIMQLKTDGPFRTGRKWYSQFYQTPEEAASIQLELNGIHHTRDMPTPAEKNHDIDAGLPF
;
A
#
# COMPACT_ATOMS: atom_id res chain seq x y z
N MET A 1 21.49 1.69 1.98
CA MET A 1 20.08 2.06 2.14
C MET A 1 20.01 3.12 3.22
N ALA A 2 19.23 4.17 3.02
CA ALA A 2 19.02 5.19 4.06
C ALA A 2 17.81 4.84 4.91
N LYS A 3 17.86 5.22 6.17
CA LYS A 3 16.84 4.95 7.19
C LYS A 3 15.95 6.16 7.43
N ALA A 4 14.79 5.96 8.05
CA ALA A 4 13.85 7.02 8.43
C ALA A 4 14.53 8.18 9.20
N ALA A 5 15.43 7.86 10.11
CA ALA A 5 16.20 8.85 10.88
C ALA A 5 17.10 9.71 9.99
N GLU A 6 17.69 9.17 8.91
CA GLU A 6 18.53 9.93 8.00
C GLU A 6 17.73 10.92 7.14
N TYR A 7 16.45 10.56 6.81
CA TYR A 7 15.49 11.47 6.17
C TYR A 7 14.86 12.46 7.16
N LYS A 8 15.10 12.31 8.46
CA LYS A 8 14.52 13.15 9.52
C LYS A 8 13.00 13.13 9.55
N LEU A 9 12.41 11.95 9.33
CA LEU A 9 10.95 11.80 9.23
C LEU A 9 10.25 11.91 10.57
N GLY A 10 10.86 11.47 11.67
CA GLY A 10 10.26 11.51 13.00
C GLY A 10 10.94 10.58 13.98
N PRO A 11 10.34 10.34 15.15
CA PRO A 11 10.90 9.46 16.18
C PRO A 11 10.73 7.97 15.88
N ASN A 12 9.83 7.60 14.96
CA ASN A 12 9.52 6.22 14.64
C ASN A 12 10.32 5.72 13.43
N ASP A 13 10.67 4.43 13.41
CA ASP A 13 11.37 3.79 12.28
C ASP A 13 10.40 3.42 11.14
N PHE A 14 9.11 3.25 11.45
CA PHE A 14 8.07 2.86 10.48
C PHE A 14 6.87 3.81 10.54
N PRO A 15 6.26 4.10 9.38
CA PRO A 15 5.13 5.00 9.30
C PRO A 15 3.82 4.34 9.75
N ARG A 16 2.96 5.12 10.38
CA ARG A 16 1.58 4.75 10.71
C ARG A 16 0.70 4.80 9.47
N GLY A 17 -0.12 3.78 9.23
CA GLY A 17 -1.06 3.78 8.11
C GLY A 17 -1.53 2.40 7.69
N TRP A 18 -2.32 2.36 6.59
CA TRP A 18 -2.72 1.15 5.90
C TRP A 18 -1.68 0.71 4.90
N PHE A 19 -1.41 -0.60 4.87
CA PHE A 19 -0.42 -1.20 3.98
C PHE A 19 -0.92 -2.54 3.44
N VAL A 20 -0.62 -2.86 2.18
CA VAL A 20 -0.85 -4.19 1.62
C VAL A 20 0.14 -5.16 2.26
N VAL A 21 -0.32 -6.29 2.76
CA VAL A 21 0.51 -7.35 3.36
C VAL A 21 0.40 -8.69 2.64
N ALA A 22 -0.62 -8.86 1.81
CA ALA A 22 -0.77 -10.03 0.94
C ALA A 22 -1.83 -9.74 -0.14
N GLU A 23 -1.83 -10.51 -1.22
CA GLU A 23 -2.99 -10.64 -2.09
C GLU A 23 -4.02 -11.55 -1.41
N GLY A 24 -5.31 -11.17 -1.42
CA GLY A 24 -6.36 -11.89 -0.67
C GLY A 24 -6.43 -13.39 -0.98
N LYS A 25 -6.23 -13.76 -2.27
CA LYS A 25 -6.23 -15.17 -2.71
C LYS A 25 -5.06 -16.02 -2.18
N GLU A 26 -3.98 -15.40 -1.69
CA GLU A 26 -2.85 -16.15 -1.13
C GLU A 26 -3.26 -16.88 0.15
N LEU A 27 -4.21 -16.29 0.92
CA LEU A 27 -4.75 -16.90 2.14
C LEU A 27 -5.63 -18.14 1.90
N ASP A 28 -6.05 -18.38 0.65
CA ASP A 28 -6.79 -19.60 0.29
C ASP A 28 -5.91 -20.86 0.41
N ARG A 29 -4.59 -20.67 0.44
CA ARG A 29 -3.61 -21.76 0.61
C ARG A 29 -3.36 -22.11 2.09
N GLY A 30 -3.90 -21.33 3.01
CA GLY A 30 -3.73 -21.48 4.45
C GLY A 30 -2.91 -20.35 5.10
N PRO A 31 -2.58 -20.52 6.39
CA PRO A 31 -1.80 -19.53 7.15
C PRO A 31 -0.42 -19.27 6.55
N MET A 32 0.03 -18.00 6.54
CA MET A 32 1.31 -17.56 5.98
C MET A 32 2.16 -16.86 7.04
N ALA A 33 3.48 -17.07 6.93
CA ALA A 33 4.46 -16.23 7.60
C ALA A 33 4.78 -15.04 6.68
N VAL A 34 4.65 -13.82 7.19
CA VAL A 34 5.01 -12.60 6.46
C VAL A 34 5.93 -11.74 7.34
N ARG A 35 6.74 -10.88 6.72
CA ARG A 35 7.65 -9.99 7.43
C ARG A 35 7.48 -8.56 6.92
N PHE A 36 7.02 -7.68 7.85
CA PHE A 36 6.82 -6.25 7.58
C PHE A 36 7.11 -5.46 8.87
N PHE A 37 7.46 -4.20 8.72
CA PHE A 37 7.72 -3.28 9.85
C PHE A 37 8.78 -3.81 10.81
N GLY A 38 9.81 -4.49 10.29
CA GLY A 38 10.85 -5.13 11.10
C GLY A 38 10.37 -6.29 11.95
N ARG A 39 9.16 -6.85 11.68
CA ARG A 39 8.51 -7.88 12.50
C ARG A 39 8.15 -9.10 11.68
N ASP A 40 8.29 -10.27 12.29
CA ASP A 40 7.69 -11.50 11.78
C ASP A 40 6.24 -11.57 12.23
N LEU A 41 5.34 -11.83 11.30
CA LEU A 41 3.89 -11.79 11.50
C LEU A 41 3.27 -13.10 11.03
N ALA A 42 2.18 -13.47 11.69
CA ALA A 42 1.33 -14.61 11.33
C ALA A 42 0.04 -14.08 10.71
N LEU A 43 -0.15 -14.33 9.43
CA LEU A 43 -1.32 -13.93 8.66
C LEU A 43 -2.14 -15.17 8.29
N TYR A 44 -3.45 -15.13 8.53
CA TYR A 44 -4.35 -16.24 8.17
C TYR A 44 -5.78 -15.75 7.95
N ARG A 45 -6.60 -16.59 7.35
CA ARG A 45 -8.04 -16.37 7.23
C ARG A 45 -8.76 -17.29 8.20
N GLY A 46 -9.60 -16.70 9.04
CA GLY A 46 -10.47 -17.45 9.96
C GLY A 46 -11.62 -18.14 9.22
N GLU A 47 -12.34 -19.02 9.89
CA GLU A 47 -13.52 -19.71 9.33
C GLU A 47 -14.68 -18.74 9.01
N SER A 48 -14.72 -17.55 9.63
CA SER A 48 -15.66 -16.49 9.26
C SER A 48 -15.37 -15.86 7.91
N GLY A 49 -14.23 -16.20 7.29
CA GLY A 49 -13.73 -15.58 6.06
C GLY A 49 -12.94 -14.29 6.29
N LYS A 50 -12.78 -13.81 7.53
CA LYS A 50 -12.03 -12.59 7.83
C LYS A 50 -10.53 -12.84 7.93
N PRO A 51 -9.69 -11.95 7.41
CA PRO A 51 -8.25 -12.00 7.65
C PRO A 51 -7.92 -11.66 9.11
N VAL A 52 -6.86 -12.27 9.63
CA VAL A 52 -6.31 -12.00 10.96
C VAL A 52 -4.80 -11.87 10.86
N LEU A 53 -4.22 -10.86 11.48
CA LEU A 53 -2.77 -10.62 11.52
C LEU A 53 -2.31 -10.46 12.97
N LEU A 54 -1.36 -11.30 13.38
CA LEU A 54 -0.79 -11.33 14.73
C LEU A 54 0.74 -11.24 14.66
N ASP A 55 1.38 -10.80 15.77
CA ASP A 55 2.80 -11.08 15.95
C ASP A 55 3.04 -12.60 15.86
N ALA A 56 4.14 -13.02 15.24
CA ALA A 56 4.31 -14.40 14.82
C ALA A 56 4.61 -15.37 15.95
N TYR A 57 5.16 -14.90 17.08
CA TYR A 57 5.78 -15.79 18.07
C TYR A 57 4.89 -16.04 19.27
N CYS A 58 4.61 -17.32 19.50
CA CYS A 58 3.83 -17.80 20.65
C CYS A 58 4.47 -17.37 22.00
N ALA A 59 3.69 -16.76 22.88
CA ALA A 59 4.13 -16.29 24.19
C ALA A 59 4.66 -17.40 25.12
N HIS A 60 4.34 -18.67 24.85
CA HIS A 60 4.79 -19.80 25.66
C HIS A 60 6.29 -20.06 25.51
N MET A 61 6.75 -20.42 24.30
CA MET A 61 8.14 -20.79 24.02
C MET A 61 8.66 -20.24 22.68
N GLY A 62 8.09 -19.16 22.17
CA GLY A 62 8.60 -18.47 20.99
C GLY A 62 8.46 -19.21 19.66
N THR A 63 7.53 -20.18 19.56
CA THR A 63 7.28 -20.86 18.28
C THR A 63 6.56 -19.95 17.32
N HIS A 64 7.06 -19.86 16.09
CA HIS A 64 6.37 -19.12 15.03
C HIS A 64 5.04 -19.83 14.66
N LEU A 65 3.92 -19.12 14.73
CA LEU A 65 2.59 -19.68 14.59
C LEU A 65 2.34 -20.32 13.22
N THR A 66 2.85 -19.72 12.12
CA THR A 66 2.52 -20.10 10.74
C THR A 66 3.68 -20.68 9.94
N ALA A 67 4.92 -20.72 10.47
CA ALA A 67 6.09 -21.17 9.71
C ALA A 67 6.26 -22.70 9.68
N SER A 68 5.57 -23.46 10.54
CA SER A 68 5.66 -24.92 10.56
C SER A 68 4.85 -25.54 9.42
N THR A 69 5.51 -26.41 8.66
CA THR A 69 4.85 -27.22 7.58
C THR A 69 4.73 -28.69 7.93
N SER A 70 5.34 -29.13 9.04
CA SER A 70 5.49 -30.54 9.40
C SER A 70 4.73 -30.96 10.67
N ALA A 71 4.29 -30.03 11.49
CA ALA A 71 3.51 -30.36 12.70
C ALA A 71 2.18 -31.04 12.33
N MET A 72 1.78 -32.03 13.13
CA MET A 72 0.58 -32.84 12.82
C MET A 72 -0.70 -31.99 12.76
N ILE A 73 -0.82 -30.97 13.60
CA ILE A 73 -1.97 -30.07 13.61
C ILE A 73 -2.08 -29.26 12.30
N VAL A 74 -0.93 -28.90 11.70
CA VAL A 74 -0.86 -28.23 10.40
C VAL A 74 -1.23 -29.21 9.28
N LYS A 75 -0.59 -30.39 9.25
CA LYS A 75 -0.86 -31.43 8.24
C LYS A 75 -2.30 -31.90 8.23
N ASN A 76 -2.95 -31.94 9.38
CA ASN A 76 -4.34 -32.37 9.53
C ASN A 76 -5.35 -31.23 9.29
N GLY A 77 -4.91 -30.01 8.94
CA GLY A 77 -5.79 -28.87 8.72
C GLY A 77 -6.53 -28.38 9.97
N LYS A 78 -5.99 -28.66 11.17
CA LYS A 78 -6.63 -28.33 12.46
C LYS A 78 -5.98 -27.15 13.18
N GLN A 79 -5.22 -26.36 12.45
CA GLN A 79 -4.53 -25.22 13.05
C GLN A 79 -5.46 -24.04 13.26
N ILE A 80 -6.48 -23.86 12.41
CA ILE A 80 -7.49 -22.83 12.54
C ILE A 80 -8.75 -23.43 13.15
N GLU A 81 -9.32 -22.75 14.13
CA GLU A 81 -10.57 -23.10 14.80
C GLU A 81 -11.41 -21.81 14.99
N GLY A 82 -12.50 -21.67 14.25
CA GLY A 82 -13.20 -20.41 14.15
C GLY A 82 -12.27 -19.33 13.56
N ASP A 83 -12.13 -18.21 14.27
CA ASP A 83 -11.19 -17.15 13.89
C ASP A 83 -9.91 -17.18 14.75
N SER A 84 -9.63 -18.29 15.43
CA SER A 84 -8.45 -18.49 16.26
C SER A 84 -7.42 -19.39 15.60
N ILE A 85 -6.13 -19.24 15.99
CA ILE A 85 -5.03 -20.05 15.50
C ILE A 85 -4.36 -20.82 16.64
N ARG A 86 -4.04 -22.11 16.42
CA ARG A 86 -3.27 -22.93 17.35
C ARG A 86 -1.78 -22.91 17.06
N CYS A 87 -0.99 -22.70 18.10
CA CYS A 87 0.45 -22.86 18.04
C CYS A 87 0.80 -24.31 17.67
N PRO A 88 1.66 -24.53 16.64
CA PRO A 88 1.96 -25.88 16.15
C PRO A 88 2.80 -26.72 17.11
N TYR A 89 3.32 -26.14 18.23
CA TYR A 89 4.18 -26.85 19.16
C TYR A 89 3.38 -27.46 20.34
N HIS A 90 2.67 -26.65 21.14
CA HIS A 90 1.93 -27.13 22.31
C HIS A 90 0.42 -26.91 22.22
N GLY A 91 -0.09 -26.42 21.09
CA GLY A 91 -1.51 -26.24 20.86
C GLY A 91 -2.17 -25.03 21.53
N TRP A 92 -1.39 -24.10 22.14
CA TRP A 92 -1.99 -22.87 22.69
C TRP A 92 -2.75 -22.14 21.60
N ARG A 93 -4.01 -21.78 21.88
CA ARG A 93 -4.88 -21.14 20.90
C ARG A 93 -4.96 -19.64 21.16
N TYR A 94 -4.74 -18.87 20.09
CA TYR A 94 -4.82 -17.41 20.08
C TYR A 94 -6.07 -16.97 19.34
N ASN A 95 -6.91 -16.15 19.96
CA ASN A 95 -8.04 -15.51 19.29
C ASN A 95 -7.56 -14.39 18.34
N SER A 96 -8.48 -13.79 17.57
CA SER A 96 -8.18 -12.69 16.63
C SER A 96 -7.65 -11.42 17.30
N ALA A 97 -7.83 -11.26 18.61
CA ALA A 97 -7.26 -10.17 19.40
C ALA A 97 -5.83 -10.48 19.89
N GLY A 98 -5.30 -11.69 19.62
CA GLY A 98 -3.98 -12.14 20.06
C GLY A 98 -3.94 -12.64 21.52
N GLU A 99 -5.06 -12.87 22.16
CA GLU A 99 -5.14 -13.39 23.51
C GLU A 99 -5.21 -14.93 23.47
N VAL A 100 -4.54 -15.59 24.44
CA VAL A 100 -4.68 -17.04 24.61
C VAL A 100 -6.04 -17.35 25.24
N ASP A 101 -6.86 -18.10 24.52
CA ASP A 101 -8.22 -18.49 24.96
C ASP A 101 -8.38 -19.99 25.24
N ASP A 102 -7.39 -20.83 24.91
CA ASP A 102 -7.37 -22.26 25.23
C ASP A 102 -5.95 -22.82 25.33
N ILE A 103 -5.71 -23.64 26.33
CA ILE A 103 -4.47 -24.42 26.56
C ILE A 103 -4.86 -25.88 26.74
N PRO A 104 -4.59 -26.80 25.75
CA PRO A 104 -5.18 -28.15 25.72
C PRO A 104 -4.89 -29.06 26.91
N TYR A 105 -3.90 -28.76 27.74
CA TYR A 105 -3.45 -29.55 28.87
C TYR A 105 -3.58 -28.80 30.20
N PHE A 106 -4.39 -27.75 30.26
CA PHE A 106 -4.55 -26.92 31.43
C PHE A 106 -6.03 -26.56 31.66
N ASP A 107 -6.60 -26.99 32.76
CA ASP A 107 -8.02 -26.79 33.10
C ASP A 107 -8.29 -25.43 33.80
N GLY A 108 -7.25 -24.64 34.03
CA GLY A 108 -7.35 -23.33 34.66
C GLY A 108 -7.63 -22.19 33.67
N PRO A 109 -7.85 -20.96 34.18
CA PRO A 109 -8.00 -19.79 33.33
C PRO A 109 -6.69 -19.48 32.57
N CYS A 110 -6.77 -19.14 31.30
CA CYS A 110 -5.60 -18.73 30.54
C CYS A 110 -4.95 -17.49 31.13
N PRO A 111 -3.61 -17.44 31.23
CA PRO A 111 -2.90 -16.30 31.78
C PRO A 111 -3.14 -15.04 30.93
N LYS A 112 -3.62 -13.95 31.54
CA LYS A 112 -3.84 -12.68 30.82
C LYS A 112 -2.56 -12.07 30.20
N SER A 113 -1.40 -12.41 30.78
CA SER A 113 -0.10 -12.01 30.22
C SER A 113 0.33 -12.81 29.01
N ALA A 114 -0.36 -13.92 28.70
CA ALA A 114 -0.11 -14.72 27.51
C ALA A 114 -0.88 -14.14 26.31
N SER A 115 -0.39 -13.02 25.82
CA SER A 115 -0.94 -12.35 24.65
C SER A 115 0.18 -11.96 23.68
N ILE A 116 -0.17 -11.85 22.42
CA ILE A 116 0.67 -11.32 21.33
C ILE A 116 -0.09 -10.17 20.67
N ARG A 117 0.63 -9.28 20.01
CA ARG A 117 -0.01 -8.13 19.36
C ARG A 117 -0.86 -8.58 18.17
N SER A 118 -2.05 -8.03 18.05
CA SER A 118 -2.91 -8.09 16.87
C SER A 118 -2.90 -6.77 16.12
N TYR A 119 -3.20 -6.83 14.83
CA TYR A 119 -3.24 -5.68 13.93
C TYR A 119 -4.62 -5.59 13.29
N PRO A 120 -5.24 -4.40 13.20
CA PRO A 120 -6.44 -4.23 12.38
C PRO A 120 -6.15 -4.61 10.93
N VAL A 121 -7.00 -5.44 10.34
CA VAL A 121 -6.87 -5.89 8.95
C VAL A 121 -8.23 -5.88 8.26
N VAL A 122 -8.21 -5.59 6.97
CA VAL A 122 -9.39 -5.61 6.11
C VAL A 122 -9.05 -6.21 4.75
N ASP A 123 -10.06 -6.81 4.09
CA ASP A 123 -9.98 -7.10 2.65
C ASP A 123 -10.44 -5.86 1.89
N SER A 124 -9.60 -5.32 1.04
CA SER A 124 -9.95 -4.24 0.12
C SER A 124 -9.18 -4.37 -1.18
N LEU A 125 -9.83 -4.11 -2.31
CA LEU A 125 -9.23 -4.12 -3.64
C LEU A 125 -8.49 -5.44 -3.97
N GLY A 126 -9.00 -6.59 -3.47
CA GLY A 126 -8.36 -7.90 -3.64
C GLY A 126 -7.12 -8.13 -2.79
N CYS A 127 -6.79 -7.20 -1.92
CA CYS A 127 -5.64 -7.24 -1.02
C CYS A 127 -6.08 -7.45 0.43
N VAL A 128 -5.22 -8.05 1.22
CA VAL A 128 -5.28 -7.92 2.68
C VAL A 128 -4.48 -6.68 3.05
N MET A 129 -5.15 -5.69 3.62
CA MET A 129 -4.53 -4.46 4.09
C MET A 129 -4.48 -4.45 5.62
N ALA A 130 -3.30 -4.20 6.17
CA ALA A 130 -3.08 -4.10 7.61
C ALA A 130 -2.84 -2.65 8.03
N TRP A 131 -3.44 -2.27 9.14
CA TRP A 131 -3.09 -1.03 9.82
C TRP A 131 -1.89 -1.24 10.72
N PHE A 132 -0.84 -0.48 10.48
CA PHE A 132 0.30 -0.39 11.36
C PHE A 132 0.32 0.95 12.08
N ASP A 133 0.50 0.93 13.39
CA ASP A 133 0.80 2.08 14.22
C ASP A 133 1.87 1.66 15.24
N PRO A 134 3.00 2.37 15.39
CA PRO A 134 4.08 1.97 16.32
C PRO A 134 3.58 1.74 17.75
N ASP A 135 2.62 2.55 18.21
CA ASP A 135 2.06 2.50 19.56
C ASP A 135 0.79 1.63 19.67
N GLY A 136 0.32 1.02 18.56
CA GLY A 136 -0.84 0.14 18.54
C GLY A 136 -2.19 0.84 18.58
N ARG A 137 -2.25 2.11 18.16
CA ARG A 137 -3.51 2.85 18.05
C ARG A 137 -4.39 2.28 16.94
N GLN A 138 -5.70 2.46 17.08
CA GLN A 138 -6.65 2.08 16.05
C GLN A 138 -6.54 3.00 14.83
N PRO A 139 -7.03 2.56 13.65
CA PRO A 139 -7.08 3.38 12.45
C PRO A 139 -7.82 4.70 12.69
N ASP A 140 -7.25 5.80 12.20
CA ASP A 140 -7.84 7.14 12.22
C ASP A 140 -8.36 7.58 10.84
N TYR A 141 -8.20 6.72 9.83
CA TYR A 141 -8.84 6.84 8.52
C TYR A 141 -9.11 5.45 7.92
N GLU A 142 -10.03 5.37 6.98
CA GLU A 142 -10.43 4.13 6.33
C GLU A 142 -9.37 3.63 5.32
N ALA A 143 -9.32 2.30 5.15
CA ALA A 143 -8.52 1.71 4.09
C ALA A 143 -9.03 2.14 2.71
N PRO A 144 -8.14 2.34 1.72
CA PRO A 144 -8.58 2.77 0.39
C PRO A 144 -9.49 1.75 -0.28
N SER A 145 -10.50 2.25 -0.97
CA SER A 145 -11.46 1.46 -1.73
C SER A 145 -11.82 2.18 -3.03
N LEU A 146 -12.31 1.43 -4.00
CA LEU A 146 -12.84 1.94 -5.27
C LEU A 146 -14.22 1.32 -5.52
N PRO A 147 -15.28 2.13 -5.74
CA PRO A 147 -16.60 1.61 -6.10
C PRO A 147 -16.58 0.72 -7.35
N GLU A 148 -15.66 1.00 -8.26
CA GLU A 148 -15.44 0.26 -9.50
C GLU A 148 -14.94 -1.18 -9.25
N TRP A 149 -14.39 -1.47 -8.08
CA TRP A 149 -13.91 -2.82 -7.75
C TRP A 149 -15.02 -3.87 -7.81
N ASP A 150 -16.21 -3.53 -7.39
CA ASP A 150 -17.36 -4.45 -7.39
C ASP A 150 -18.31 -4.28 -8.59
N ASP A 151 -17.99 -3.37 -9.50
CA ASP A 151 -18.75 -3.14 -10.71
C ASP A 151 -18.40 -4.18 -11.78
N PRO A 152 -19.37 -4.95 -12.31
CA PRO A 152 -19.12 -6.02 -13.29
C PRO A 152 -18.56 -5.52 -14.62
N ARG A 153 -18.64 -4.23 -14.90
CA ARG A 153 -18.04 -3.60 -16.09
C ARG A 153 -16.51 -3.52 -16.02
N TRP A 154 -15.92 -3.73 -14.86
CA TRP A 154 -14.49 -3.59 -14.65
C TRP A 154 -13.78 -4.93 -14.53
N VAL A 155 -12.60 -5.01 -15.12
CA VAL A 155 -11.69 -6.14 -14.97
C VAL A 155 -10.76 -5.86 -13.81
N ARG A 156 -10.91 -6.66 -12.76
CA ARG A 156 -10.05 -6.60 -11.56
C ARG A 156 -8.64 -7.06 -11.87
N TRP A 157 -7.66 -6.45 -11.22
CA TRP A 157 -6.28 -6.94 -11.26
C TRP A 157 -6.07 -8.27 -10.53
N GLY A 158 -5.04 -9.02 -10.95
CA GLY A 158 -4.26 -9.84 -10.06
C GLY A 158 -2.95 -9.09 -9.82
N LEU A 159 -2.40 -9.14 -8.60
CA LEU A 159 -1.23 -8.34 -8.29
C LEU A 159 0.04 -8.85 -9.00
N ASP A 160 0.81 -7.91 -9.52
CA ASP A 160 2.21 -8.12 -9.86
C ASP A 160 3.04 -7.97 -8.58
N HIS A 161 3.78 -9.01 -8.22
CA HIS A 161 4.65 -9.05 -7.05
C HIS A 161 6.07 -8.62 -7.45
N LEU A 162 6.44 -7.40 -7.12
CA LEU A 162 7.74 -6.83 -7.46
C LEU A 162 8.83 -7.21 -6.44
N GLY A 163 8.41 -7.78 -5.31
CA GLY A 163 9.29 -8.25 -4.26
C GLY A 163 9.87 -7.12 -3.41
N GLU A 164 10.92 -7.44 -2.67
CA GLU A 164 11.59 -6.50 -1.79
C GLU A 164 12.61 -5.66 -2.56
N LEU A 165 12.53 -4.35 -2.36
CA LEU A 165 13.42 -3.36 -2.94
C LEU A 165 14.28 -2.72 -1.84
N PRO A 166 15.57 -2.52 -2.09
CA PRO A 166 16.48 -1.84 -1.16
C PRO A 166 16.31 -0.32 -1.22
N ILE A 167 15.06 0.15 -1.09
CA ILE A 167 14.71 1.56 -1.16
C ILE A 167 13.74 1.94 -0.04
N HIS A 168 13.97 3.08 0.58
CA HIS A 168 13.05 3.66 1.55
C HIS A 168 11.79 4.18 0.84
N PRO A 169 10.56 3.97 1.37
CA PRO A 169 9.32 4.44 0.75
C PRO A 169 9.28 5.93 0.42
N GLN A 170 10.01 6.77 1.15
CA GLN A 170 10.15 8.20 0.86
C GLN A 170 10.65 8.47 -0.57
N GLU A 171 11.55 7.64 -1.09
CA GLU A 171 12.08 7.79 -2.47
C GLU A 171 11.02 7.48 -3.53
N ILE A 172 10.10 6.58 -3.23
CA ILE A 172 8.96 6.25 -4.09
C ILE A 172 7.96 7.41 -4.09
N LEU A 173 7.67 7.94 -2.90
CA LEU A 173 6.75 9.05 -2.75
C LEU A 173 7.25 10.35 -3.41
N ASP A 174 8.56 10.56 -3.51
CA ASP A 174 9.12 11.75 -4.16
C ASP A 174 8.62 11.92 -5.60
N ASN A 175 8.27 10.82 -6.31
CA ASN A 175 7.69 10.88 -7.66
C ASN A 175 6.38 11.67 -7.71
N MET A 176 5.64 11.78 -6.60
CA MET A 176 4.43 12.62 -6.53
C MET A 176 4.70 14.11 -6.69
N ALA A 177 5.91 14.56 -6.41
CA ALA A 177 6.34 15.95 -6.61
C ALA A 177 7.19 16.12 -7.88
N ASP A 178 7.61 15.03 -8.52
CA ASP A 178 8.59 15.09 -9.60
C ASP A 178 7.94 15.18 -10.98
N VAL A 179 7.57 16.38 -11.39
CA VAL A 179 7.03 16.62 -12.73
C VAL A 179 8.08 16.40 -13.85
N ARG A 180 9.38 16.51 -13.51
CA ARG A 180 10.42 16.56 -14.54
C ARG A 180 10.88 15.18 -15.02
N HIS A 181 10.68 14.11 -14.22
CA HIS A 181 11.02 12.75 -14.66
C HIS A 181 10.04 12.19 -15.69
N LEU A 182 8.80 12.69 -15.76
CA LEU A 182 7.74 12.14 -16.60
C LEU A 182 8.09 12.13 -18.10
N GLY A 183 8.80 13.15 -18.57
CA GLY A 183 9.28 13.20 -19.96
C GLY A 183 10.39 12.20 -20.24
N PRO A 184 11.56 12.32 -19.61
CA PRO A 184 12.72 11.48 -19.90
C PRO A 184 12.57 10.02 -19.48
N THR A 185 11.80 9.73 -18.40
CA THR A 185 11.63 8.35 -17.89
C THR A 185 10.47 7.63 -18.58
N HIS A 186 9.31 8.30 -18.72
CA HIS A 186 8.08 7.67 -19.22
C HIS A 186 7.66 8.11 -20.61
N GLY A 187 8.37 9.05 -21.24
CA GLY A 187 7.99 9.57 -22.56
C GLY A 187 6.66 10.34 -22.56
N CYS A 188 6.24 10.85 -21.40
CA CYS A 188 4.99 11.60 -21.20
C CYS A 188 5.29 12.94 -20.52
N PRO A 189 5.89 13.93 -21.22
CA PRO A 189 6.16 15.23 -20.63
C PRO A 189 4.85 15.91 -20.23
N SER A 190 4.75 16.33 -18.96
CA SER A 190 3.55 17.01 -18.45
C SER A 190 3.42 18.42 -19.02
N GLU A 191 2.23 18.75 -19.50
CA GLU A 191 1.85 20.10 -19.96
C GLU A 191 1.23 20.94 -18.86
N TYR A 192 0.73 20.29 -17.79
CA TYR A 192 0.30 20.92 -16.53
C TYR A 192 0.58 19.97 -15.35
N PHE A 193 0.71 20.56 -14.16
CA PHE A 193 1.04 19.77 -12.97
C PHE A 193 0.61 20.49 -11.69
N GLU A 194 -0.06 19.79 -10.80
CA GLU A 194 -0.55 20.32 -9.54
C GLU A 194 -0.49 19.27 -8.45
N ASN A 195 -0.13 19.69 -7.25
CA ASN A 195 -0.25 18.87 -6.05
C ASN A 195 -1.27 19.47 -5.07
N GLU A 196 -2.00 18.62 -4.37
CA GLU A 196 -2.92 19.00 -3.31
C GLU A 196 -2.74 18.08 -2.11
N PHE A 197 -2.79 18.62 -0.92
CA PHE A 197 -2.78 17.85 0.33
C PHE A 197 -4.10 18.04 1.07
N LYS A 198 -4.68 16.92 1.52
CA LYS A 198 -5.89 16.84 2.34
C LYS A 198 -5.64 15.84 3.45
N ASP A 199 -5.17 16.30 4.60
CA ASP A 199 -4.84 15.48 5.76
C ASP A 199 -3.91 14.28 5.39
N HIS A 200 -4.44 13.06 5.40
CA HIS A 200 -3.70 11.84 5.06
C HIS A 200 -3.69 11.52 3.55
N ILE A 201 -4.24 12.40 2.72
CA ILE A 201 -4.30 12.22 1.25
C ILE A 201 -3.35 13.20 0.56
N TYR A 202 -2.55 12.69 -0.38
CA TYR A 202 -1.68 13.48 -1.23
C TYR A 202 -2.08 13.26 -2.69
N ILE A 203 -2.53 14.30 -3.37
CA ILE A 203 -3.07 14.26 -4.73
C ILE A 203 -2.08 14.90 -5.70
N GLN A 204 -1.92 14.30 -6.88
CA GLN A 204 -1.22 14.84 -8.03
C GLN A 204 -2.15 14.84 -9.22
N ARG A 205 -2.28 15.98 -9.90
CA ARG A 205 -3.00 16.10 -11.17
C ARG A 205 -2.02 16.46 -12.26
N GLN A 206 -2.00 15.69 -13.33
CA GLN A 206 -1.13 15.95 -14.46
C GLN A 206 -1.75 15.47 -15.77
N GLY A 207 -1.22 15.98 -16.89
CA GLY A 207 -1.54 15.48 -18.21
C GLY A 207 -0.51 15.91 -19.23
N GLY A 208 -0.40 15.11 -20.29
CA GLY A 208 0.54 15.34 -21.34
C GLY A 208 0.46 14.31 -22.48
N PRO A 209 1.15 14.56 -23.59
CA PRO A 209 1.17 13.64 -24.71
C PRO A 209 1.99 12.40 -24.37
N MET A 210 1.40 11.22 -24.56
CA MET A 210 2.11 9.93 -24.53
C MET A 210 2.71 9.68 -25.91
N GLN A 211 4.01 9.91 -26.04
CA GLN A 211 4.70 9.83 -27.33
C GLN A 211 4.62 8.44 -27.98
N LEU A 212 4.75 7.38 -27.17
CA LEU A 212 4.73 6.00 -27.64
C LEU A 212 3.36 5.59 -28.21
N TYR A 213 2.26 6.05 -27.60
CA TYR A 213 0.90 5.66 -27.97
C TYR A 213 0.18 6.70 -28.80
N GLN A 214 0.82 7.84 -29.12
CA GLN A 214 0.25 8.95 -29.90
C GLN A 214 -1.13 9.40 -29.37
N THR A 215 -1.30 9.43 -28.05
CA THR A 215 -2.50 9.86 -27.36
C THR A 215 -2.15 10.85 -26.27
N TYR A 216 -3.17 11.46 -25.67
CA TYR A 216 -3.00 12.35 -24.53
C TYR A 216 -3.44 11.62 -23.27
N LEU A 217 -2.61 11.65 -22.22
CA LEU A 217 -2.88 11.07 -20.92
C LEU A 217 -3.34 12.16 -19.96
N TYR A 218 -4.43 11.90 -19.25
CA TYR A 218 -4.88 12.66 -18.09
C TYR A 218 -4.83 11.75 -16.87
N THR A 219 -4.22 12.20 -15.78
CA THR A 219 -4.20 11.43 -14.54
C THR A 219 -4.56 12.29 -13.33
N THR A 220 -5.29 11.67 -12.43
CA THR A 220 -5.35 12.07 -11.02
C THR A 220 -4.85 10.88 -10.21
N THR A 221 -3.72 11.10 -9.55
CA THR A 221 -3.00 10.11 -8.75
C THR A 221 -3.03 10.55 -7.30
N TRP A 222 -3.28 9.63 -6.37
CA TRP A 222 -3.29 9.97 -4.96
C TRP A 222 -2.73 8.86 -4.09
N TYR A 223 -2.07 9.26 -3.01
CA TYR A 223 -1.79 8.41 -1.87
C TYR A 223 -2.93 8.50 -0.86
N THR A 224 -3.36 7.36 -0.33
CA THR A 224 -4.16 7.28 0.90
C THR A 224 -3.25 6.76 1.99
N GLY A 225 -2.76 7.65 2.85
CA GLY A 225 -1.71 7.33 3.80
C GLY A 225 -0.35 7.08 3.13
N PRO A 226 0.60 6.44 3.83
CA PRO A 226 2.01 6.39 3.40
C PRO A 226 2.35 5.27 2.41
N GLY A 227 1.46 4.28 2.21
CA GLY A 227 1.85 3.04 1.55
C GLY A 227 1.03 2.64 0.32
N ILE A 228 -0.08 3.32 0.00
CA ILE A 228 -0.98 2.91 -1.08
C ILE A 228 -1.28 4.09 -1.99
N LEU A 229 -0.81 4.00 -3.21
CA LEU A 229 -1.08 4.92 -4.30
C LEU A 229 -2.14 4.33 -5.22
N LEU A 230 -3.11 5.13 -5.59
CA LEU A 230 -4.07 4.87 -6.65
C LEU A 230 -3.97 5.98 -7.70
N SER A 231 -4.13 5.63 -8.97
CA SER A 231 -4.10 6.57 -10.08
C SER A 231 -5.25 6.29 -11.03
N LYS A 232 -6.16 7.23 -11.20
CA LYS A 232 -7.17 7.19 -12.26
C LYS A 232 -6.59 7.80 -13.51
N GLN A 233 -6.59 7.02 -14.58
CA GLN A 233 -5.96 7.37 -15.85
C GLN A 233 -7.03 7.40 -16.96
N VAL A 234 -6.99 8.44 -17.78
CA VAL A 234 -7.85 8.58 -18.96
C VAL A 234 -6.98 8.87 -20.18
N PHE A 235 -7.08 8.03 -21.19
CA PHE A 235 -6.38 8.19 -22.47
C PHE A 235 -7.28 7.72 -23.63
N GLY A 236 -7.61 8.63 -24.53
CA GLY A 236 -8.67 8.41 -25.53
C GLY A 236 -9.99 8.11 -24.83
N ASP A 237 -10.62 6.99 -25.19
CA ASP A 237 -11.86 6.50 -24.58
C ASP A 237 -11.63 5.52 -23.43
N THR A 238 -10.37 5.24 -23.11
CA THR A 238 -9.99 4.27 -22.06
C THR A 238 -9.95 4.94 -20.70
N VAL A 239 -10.58 4.30 -19.72
CA VAL A 239 -10.49 4.67 -18.29
C VAL A 239 -9.94 3.47 -17.54
N ALA A 240 -8.89 3.70 -16.76
CA ALA A 240 -8.26 2.66 -15.94
C ALA A 240 -7.85 3.23 -14.58
N TYR A 241 -7.65 2.34 -13.61
CA TYR A 241 -6.95 2.64 -12.38
C TYR A 241 -5.68 1.81 -12.30
N GLU A 242 -4.65 2.41 -11.77
CA GLU A 242 -3.41 1.77 -11.38
C GLU A 242 -3.28 1.82 -9.86
N MET A 243 -2.82 0.74 -9.26
CA MET A 243 -2.43 0.68 -7.86
C MET A 243 -0.95 0.37 -7.75
N ILE A 244 -0.25 1.16 -6.94
CA ILE A 244 1.11 0.89 -6.50
C ILE A 244 1.08 0.86 -4.98
N ALA A 245 1.41 -0.29 -4.40
CA ALA A 245 1.52 -0.42 -2.96
C ALA A 245 2.97 -0.67 -2.56
N ASN A 246 3.40 -0.01 -1.50
CA ASN A 246 4.73 -0.18 -0.94
C ASN A 246 4.64 -0.33 0.58
N THR A 247 5.09 -1.46 1.09
CA THR A 247 5.04 -1.79 2.51
C THR A 247 6.45 -1.94 3.06
N PRO A 248 6.83 -1.19 4.10
CA PRO A 248 8.15 -1.33 4.71
C PRO A 248 8.38 -2.75 5.23
N VAL A 249 9.51 -3.37 4.84
CA VAL A 249 9.97 -4.66 5.39
C VAL A 249 10.92 -4.40 6.55
N GLU A 250 12.02 -3.71 6.26
CA GLU A 250 12.95 -3.17 7.26
C GLU A 250 13.02 -1.65 7.09
N ASP A 251 13.60 -0.95 8.06
CA ASP A 251 13.86 0.49 7.93
C ASP A 251 14.85 0.72 6.79
N GLY A 252 14.33 1.22 5.67
CA GLY A 252 15.07 1.44 4.43
C GLY A 252 14.81 0.43 3.31
N THR A 253 13.92 -0.56 3.49
CA THR A 253 13.50 -1.48 2.43
C THR A 253 11.97 -1.53 2.32
N SER A 254 11.47 -1.82 1.12
CA SER A 254 10.03 -1.89 0.84
C SER A 254 9.70 -3.11 -0.01
N HIS A 255 8.60 -3.78 0.30
CA HIS A 255 7.98 -4.73 -0.61
C HIS A 255 6.94 -4.00 -1.46
N CYS A 256 6.98 -4.22 -2.77
CA CYS A 256 6.12 -3.50 -3.70
C CYS A 256 5.21 -4.43 -4.49
N TRP A 257 3.98 -3.94 -4.74
CA TRP A 257 2.98 -4.56 -5.60
C TRP A 257 2.48 -3.54 -6.62
N HIS A 258 2.02 -4.05 -7.75
CA HIS A 258 1.39 -3.27 -8.79
C HIS A 258 0.11 -3.97 -9.26
N GLY A 259 -0.89 -3.21 -9.68
CA GLY A 259 -2.14 -3.74 -10.25
C GLY A 259 -2.85 -2.73 -11.12
N GLY A 260 -3.58 -3.21 -12.13
CA GLY A 260 -4.34 -2.38 -13.06
C GLY A 260 -5.82 -2.79 -13.15
N LEU A 261 -6.76 -1.91 -12.79
CA LEU A 261 -8.20 -2.08 -12.93
C LEU A 261 -8.66 -1.40 -14.22
N SER A 262 -9.19 -2.15 -15.16
CA SER A 262 -9.55 -1.63 -16.49
C SER A 262 -11.04 -1.72 -16.73
N ARG A 263 -11.65 -0.66 -17.30
CA ARG A 263 -13.04 -0.67 -17.71
C ARG A 263 -13.21 -1.50 -19.00
N GLY A 264 -14.14 -2.45 -18.99
CA GLY A 264 -14.56 -3.19 -20.17
C GLY A 264 -15.46 -2.36 -21.10
N THR A 265 -15.75 -2.94 -22.25
CA THR A 265 -16.51 -2.30 -23.34
C THR A 265 -18.02 -2.48 -23.22
N ALA A 266 -18.50 -3.38 -22.37
CA ALA A 266 -19.91 -3.75 -22.18
C ALA A 266 -20.34 -3.65 -20.70
N ASP A 267 -21.61 -3.92 -20.42
CA ASP A 267 -22.17 -3.90 -19.04
C ASP A 267 -21.60 -5.00 -18.13
N VAL A 268 -21.02 -6.04 -18.70
CA VAL A 268 -20.24 -7.06 -18.00
C VAL A 268 -18.98 -7.31 -18.79
N ALA A 269 -17.83 -7.24 -18.13
CA ALA A 269 -16.55 -7.45 -18.77
C ALA A 269 -16.43 -8.82 -19.43
N SER A 270 -16.10 -8.85 -20.72
CA SER A 270 -15.93 -10.03 -21.54
C SER A 270 -14.56 -10.69 -21.35
N ASP A 271 -14.33 -11.84 -21.99
CA ASP A 271 -13.00 -12.46 -22.01
C ASP A 271 -12.01 -11.64 -22.83
N ASP A 272 -12.44 -10.97 -23.88
CA ASP A 272 -11.61 -10.05 -24.66
C ASP A 272 -11.21 -8.83 -23.81
N ASP A 273 -12.14 -8.28 -23.00
CA ASP A 273 -11.83 -7.20 -22.06
C ASP A 273 -10.78 -7.65 -21.02
N ARG A 274 -10.91 -8.89 -20.52
CA ARG A 274 -9.92 -9.48 -19.59
C ARG A 274 -8.54 -9.65 -20.25
N ALA A 275 -8.50 -10.08 -21.49
CA ALA A 275 -7.26 -10.19 -22.24
C ALA A 275 -6.61 -8.80 -22.47
N ALA A 276 -7.42 -7.82 -22.86
CA ALA A 276 -6.96 -6.43 -23.05
C ALA A 276 -6.47 -5.80 -21.73
N ALA A 277 -7.17 -6.00 -20.63
CA ALA A 277 -6.77 -5.52 -19.31
C ALA A 277 -5.42 -6.08 -18.86
N LYS A 278 -5.17 -7.36 -19.12
CA LYS A 278 -3.86 -7.99 -18.83
C LYS A 278 -2.73 -7.36 -19.63
N VAL A 279 -2.96 -7.06 -20.89
CA VAL A 279 -1.96 -6.36 -21.74
C VAL A 279 -1.73 -4.94 -21.23
N ALA A 280 -2.80 -4.22 -20.86
CA ALA A 280 -2.71 -2.87 -20.31
C ALA A 280 -1.94 -2.86 -18.98
N GLN A 281 -2.22 -3.80 -18.06
CA GLN A 281 -1.48 -3.92 -16.80
C GLN A 281 0.01 -4.21 -17.03
N ALA A 282 0.34 -5.09 -17.97
CA ALA A 282 1.74 -5.37 -18.32
C ALA A 282 2.46 -4.15 -18.87
N GLY A 283 1.78 -3.32 -19.69
CA GLY A 283 2.34 -2.06 -20.21
C GLY A 283 2.54 -1.02 -19.11
N ALA A 284 1.60 -0.89 -18.15
CA ALA A 284 1.75 -0.02 -17.00
C ALA A 284 2.91 -0.47 -16.10
N LEU A 285 3.04 -1.78 -15.86
CA LEU A 285 4.14 -2.38 -15.12
C LEU A 285 5.51 -2.10 -15.80
N GLU A 286 5.58 -2.18 -17.13
CA GLU A 286 6.81 -1.86 -17.87
C GLU A 286 7.21 -0.39 -17.66
N ALA A 287 6.24 0.54 -17.74
CA ALA A 287 6.49 1.95 -17.46
C ALA A 287 6.97 2.17 -16.01
N PHE A 288 6.32 1.56 -15.03
CA PHE A 288 6.72 1.65 -13.63
C PHE A 288 8.09 0.99 -13.37
N SER A 289 8.44 -0.05 -14.09
CA SER A 289 9.74 -0.72 -13.99
C SER A 289 10.92 0.19 -14.33
N ALA A 290 10.71 1.25 -15.12
CA ALA A 290 11.74 2.25 -15.40
C ALA A 290 12.18 2.98 -14.13
N ASP A 291 11.24 3.33 -13.25
CA ASP A 291 11.53 3.94 -11.95
C ASP A 291 12.33 3.00 -11.05
N PHE A 292 11.97 1.72 -11.00
CA PHE A 292 12.69 0.72 -10.23
C PHE A 292 14.16 0.63 -10.63
N ASN A 293 14.42 0.63 -11.93
CA ASN A 293 15.78 0.59 -12.44
C ASN A 293 16.58 1.83 -12.01
N ILE A 294 15.94 3.00 -12.02
CA ILE A 294 16.56 4.25 -11.54
C ILE A 294 16.81 4.17 -10.04
N TRP A 295 15.81 3.79 -9.24
CA TRP A 295 15.95 3.72 -7.78
C TRP A 295 17.01 2.74 -7.32
N GLN A 296 17.13 1.59 -7.94
CA GLN A 296 18.17 0.58 -7.63
C GLN A 296 19.59 1.08 -7.92
N ASN A 297 19.74 2.06 -8.82
CA ASN A 297 21.03 2.56 -9.29
C ASN A 297 21.35 3.98 -8.82
N LYS A 298 20.55 4.57 -7.93
CA LYS A 298 20.82 5.89 -7.37
C LYS A 298 21.23 5.82 -5.89
N ARG A 299 21.91 6.85 -5.40
CA ARG A 299 22.13 7.05 -3.97
C ARG A 299 20.86 7.62 -3.34
N PRO A 300 20.60 7.35 -2.05
CA PRO A 300 19.50 7.98 -1.32
C PRO A 300 19.56 9.51 -1.42
N ALA A 301 18.46 10.12 -1.82
CA ALA A 301 18.35 11.57 -1.95
C ALA A 301 18.00 12.23 -0.61
N LEU A 302 18.91 12.15 0.36
CA LEU A 302 18.71 12.78 1.68
C LEU A 302 18.52 14.30 1.60
N VAL A 303 19.16 14.93 0.61
CA VAL A 303 19.01 16.34 0.28
C VAL A 303 18.75 16.47 -1.22
N ILE A 304 17.62 17.06 -1.57
CA ILE A 304 17.29 17.37 -2.98
C ILE A 304 17.81 18.77 -3.31
N MET A 305 18.59 18.89 -4.38
CA MET A 305 18.92 20.18 -4.98
C MET A 305 17.71 20.66 -5.81
N GLN A 306 16.73 21.21 -5.13
CA GLN A 306 15.47 21.62 -5.73
C GLN A 306 15.62 22.94 -6.47
N LEU A 307 15.22 22.97 -7.74
CA LEU A 307 15.11 24.18 -8.55
C LEU A 307 13.74 24.85 -8.33
N LYS A 308 13.61 26.11 -8.73
CA LYS A 308 12.34 26.84 -8.60
C LYS A 308 11.21 26.30 -9.48
N THR A 309 11.57 25.55 -10.53
CA THR A 309 10.66 24.94 -11.51
C THR A 309 10.37 23.46 -11.25
N ASP A 310 10.95 22.92 -10.18
CA ASP A 310 10.61 21.58 -9.71
C ASP A 310 9.30 21.62 -8.92
N GLY A 311 8.65 20.46 -8.80
CA GLY A 311 7.48 20.33 -7.95
C GLY A 311 7.80 20.42 -6.45
N PRO A 312 6.80 20.34 -5.57
CA PRO A 312 6.94 20.68 -4.16
C PRO A 312 7.55 19.54 -3.31
N PHE A 313 8.75 19.04 -3.66
CA PHE A 313 9.42 17.94 -2.95
C PHE A 313 9.47 18.12 -1.43
N ARG A 314 9.84 19.34 -0.95
CA ARG A 314 9.92 19.59 0.49
C ARG A 314 8.58 19.48 1.19
N THR A 315 7.52 19.94 0.52
CA THR A 315 6.14 19.84 1.03
C THR A 315 5.69 18.39 1.07
N GLY A 316 5.94 17.62 -0.02
CA GLY A 316 5.63 16.19 -0.07
C GLY A 316 6.36 15.39 1.01
N ARG A 317 7.65 15.65 1.23
CA ARG A 317 8.42 15.00 2.31
C ARG A 317 7.93 15.39 3.70
N LYS A 318 7.54 16.65 3.89
CA LYS A 318 6.93 17.09 5.15
C LYS A 318 5.58 16.42 5.37
N TRP A 319 4.74 16.32 4.32
CA TRP A 319 3.50 15.57 4.40
C TRP A 319 3.76 14.10 4.77
N TYR A 320 4.76 13.45 4.17
CA TYR A 320 5.08 12.06 4.49
C TYR A 320 5.56 11.89 5.94
N SER A 321 6.27 12.86 6.48
CA SER A 321 6.78 12.81 7.86
C SER A 321 5.68 12.73 8.91
N GLN A 322 4.44 13.18 8.65
CA GLN A 322 3.33 13.09 9.59
C GLN A 322 3.06 11.66 10.06
N PHE A 323 3.32 10.67 9.22
CA PHE A 323 3.08 9.27 9.56
C PHE A 323 4.13 8.68 10.50
N TYR A 324 5.24 9.38 10.72
CA TYR A 324 6.30 9.03 11.65
C TYR A 324 6.25 9.83 12.97
N GLN A 325 5.22 10.66 13.13
CA GLN A 325 5.06 11.57 14.26
C GLN A 325 3.94 11.13 15.21
N THR A 326 3.82 11.83 16.34
CA THR A 326 2.64 11.72 17.21
C THR A 326 1.38 12.23 16.48
N PRO A 327 0.17 11.84 16.90
CA PRO A 327 -1.07 12.35 16.30
C PRO A 327 -1.20 13.87 16.34
N GLU A 328 -0.73 14.51 17.43
CA GLU A 328 -0.77 15.96 17.62
C GLU A 328 0.15 16.68 16.64
N GLU A 329 1.36 16.16 16.43
CA GLU A 329 2.31 16.70 15.46
C GLU A 329 1.82 16.45 14.03
N ALA A 330 1.24 15.28 13.75
CA ALA A 330 0.62 14.98 12.47
C ALA A 330 -0.49 15.97 12.13
N ALA A 331 -1.41 16.25 13.07
CA ALA A 331 -2.48 17.24 12.88
C ALA A 331 -1.92 18.65 12.61
N SER A 332 -0.83 19.03 13.27
CA SER A 332 -0.15 20.30 13.02
C SER A 332 0.43 20.39 11.61
N ILE A 333 1.05 19.29 11.12
CA ILE A 333 1.57 19.21 9.75
C ILE A 333 0.44 19.29 8.73
N GLN A 334 -0.65 18.59 8.95
CA GLN A 334 -1.84 18.62 8.08
C GLN A 334 -2.39 20.04 7.97
N LEU A 335 -2.60 20.72 9.10
CA LEU A 335 -3.11 22.08 9.12
C LEU A 335 -2.20 23.06 8.35
N GLU A 336 -0.88 22.87 8.42
CA GLU A 336 0.09 23.70 7.70
C GLU A 336 0.09 23.45 6.19
N LEU A 337 -0.10 22.17 5.77
CA LEU A 337 0.12 21.76 4.39
C LEU A 337 -1.15 21.66 3.55
N ASN A 338 -2.32 21.48 4.17
CA ASN A 338 -3.58 21.32 3.43
C ASN A 338 -3.80 22.44 2.42
N GLY A 339 -4.20 22.05 1.21
CA GLY A 339 -4.45 22.95 0.10
C GLY A 339 -3.66 22.60 -1.16
N ILE A 340 -3.80 23.47 -2.16
CA ILE A 340 -3.20 23.32 -3.48
C ILE A 340 -1.81 23.98 -3.51
N HIS A 341 -0.85 23.25 -4.04
CA HIS A 341 0.54 23.67 -4.20
C HIS A 341 0.93 23.61 -5.68
N HIS A 342 1.04 24.78 -6.30
CA HIS A 342 1.36 24.89 -7.72
C HIS A 342 2.87 24.77 -7.96
N THR A 343 3.22 24.02 -8.99
CA THR A 343 4.59 24.03 -9.53
C THR A 343 4.78 25.27 -10.39
N ARG A 344 5.88 25.99 -10.16
CA ARG A 344 6.18 27.22 -10.90
C ARG A 344 6.30 26.94 -12.40
N ASP A 345 5.73 27.83 -13.20
CA ASP A 345 5.73 27.80 -14.67
C ASP A 345 5.00 26.58 -15.27
N MET A 346 4.16 25.90 -14.46
CA MET A 346 3.24 24.88 -14.92
C MET A 346 1.81 25.44 -14.92
N PRO A 347 1.04 25.23 -16.00
CA PRO A 347 -0.38 25.55 -16.03
C PRO A 347 -1.18 24.78 -14.95
N THR A 348 -2.34 25.32 -14.60
CA THR A 348 -3.34 24.61 -13.78
C THR A 348 -3.93 23.41 -14.54
N PRO A 349 -4.48 22.41 -13.84
CA PRO A 349 -5.11 21.25 -14.45
C PRO A 349 -6.19 21.62 -15.48
N ALA A 350 -6.30 20.79 -16.52
CA ALA A 350 -7.36 20.92 -17.51
C ALA A 350 -8.74 20.59 -16.89
N GLU A 351 -9.83 21.14 -17.48
CA GLU A 351 -11.20 20.80 -17.07
C GLU A 351 -11.45 19.27 -17.00
N LYS A 352 -10.79 18.52 -17.87
CA LYS A 352 -10.86 17.05 -17.88
C LYS A 352 -10.46 16.41 -16.55
N ASN A 353 -9.54 17.00 -15.77
CA ASN A 353 -9.20 16.50 -14.45
C ASN A 353 -10.32 16.71 -13.43
N HIS A 354 -11.11 17.75 -13.56
CA HIS A 354 -12.28 17.94 -12.69
C HIS A 354 -13.31 16.84 -12.92
N ASP A 355 -13.48 16.39 -14.18
CA ASP A 355 -14.34 15.23 -14.50
C ASP A 355 -13.77 13.92 -13.96
N ILE A 356 -12.44 13.78 -13.99
CA ILE A 356 -11.73 12.61 -13.45
C ILE A 356 -11.90 12.54 -11.94
N ASP A 357 -11.78 13.69 -11.25
CA ASP A 357 -11.90 13.80 -9.79
C ASP A 357 -13.32 13.53 -9.29
N ALA A 358 -14.33 13.78 -10.13
CA ALA A 358 -15.70 13.52 -9.76
C ALA A 358 -15.92 12.04 -9.39
N GLY A 359 -16.31 11.79 -8.13
CA GLY A 359 -16.51 10.47 -7.57
C GLY A 359 -15.26 9.79 -7.00
N LEU A 360 -14.11 10.48 -6.95
CA LEU A 360 -12.95 9.99 -6.20
C LEU A 360 -13.13 10.21 -4.69
N PRO A 361 -12.48 9.39 -3.84
CA PRO A 361 -12.74 9.34 -2.40
C PRO A 361 -11.99 10.42 -1.59
N PHE A 362 -11.90 11.66 -2.09
CA PHE A 362 -11.23 12.77 -1.38
C PHE A 362 -11.84 14.16 -1.59
#